data_1ed7daaa86174f823e0f3d7202b63ff1
#
_entry.id   1ed7daaa86174f823e0f3d7202b63ff1
#
_cell.length_a   1.000
_cell.length_b   1.000
_cell.length_c   1.000
_cell.angle_alpha   90.00
_cell.angle_beta   90.00
_cell.angle_gamma   90.00
#
_symmetry.space_group_name_H-M   'P 1'
#
loop_
_entity.id
_entity.type
_entity.pdbx_description
1 polymer ?
#
loop_
_entity_poly.entity_id
_entity_poly.type
_entity_poly.pdbx_seq_one_letter_code
_entity_poly.pdbx_strand_id
1 'polypeptide(L)'
;MGRELYIGVDVSKRWLDIAYYDGITVDWKHGHVRVDNKDSGFLQIGKWLDRIGADKTCVLFCMEYTGLYCQDLRQWLEREGIIYGMVSPRKMHRFEPDLGSDERALDRIKTDEMDSFRIAMYCEKHSRKIKSQPSRLPAQAYFKLKRLIAERRQYVACSALYKGQLHDCCAYDSDGSVKRKKEVMKSLKMHVRQTEEEMLRVISENDAIKRSFDLLCSITGVGIVVATETIILTENFTAITNPRRYACYVGIAPARKESGDSVRGGNHVSRKGFTQAKADLSVVSLHCINRDPNIKAYWLRKKAEGKHGGVILNAIKFKIVLRMFAVIRRQKPFVEIDSYRK
;
A
#
# COMPACT_ATOMS: atom_id res chain seq x y z
N MET A 1 -8.74 -18.26 -34.11
CA MET A 1 -8.55 -17.58 -32.79
C MET A 1 -7.08 -17.76 -32.43
N GLY A 2 -6.34 -16.69 -32.23
CA GLY A 2 -4.94 -16.76 -31.81
C GLY A 2 -4.81 -17.45 -30.44
N ARG A 3 -3.71 -18.18 -30.24
CA ARG A 3 -3.39 -18.80 -28.96
C ARG A 3 -3.19 -17.72 -27.90
N GLU A 4 -3.76 -17.87 -26.73
CA GLU A 4 -3.56 -16.95 -25.64
C GLU A 4 -2.17 -17.15 -25.01
N LEU A 5 -1.43 -16.06 -24.81
CA LEU A 5 -0.11 -16.06 -24.18
C LEU A 5 -0.13 -15.29 -22.87
N TYR A 6 0.50 -15.86 -21.88
CA TYR A 6 0.61 -15.32 -20.53
C TYR A 6 2.02 -14.79 -20.32
N ILE A 7 2.14 -13.49 -20.09
CA ILE A 7 3.41 -12.80 -20.00
C ILE A 7 3.70 -12.49 -18.54
N GLY A 8 4.78 -13.01 -18.00
CA GLY A 8 5.27 -12.71 -16.67
C GLY A 8 6.41 -11.69 -16.75
N VAL A 9 6.36 -10.70 -15.87
CA VAL A 9 7.38 -9.67 -15.79
C VAL A 9 7.92 -9.57 -14.37
N ASP A 10 9.22 -9.85 -14.20
CA ASP A 10 9.96 -9.45 -13.01
C ASP A 10 10.49 -8.04 -13.21
N VAL A 11 10.16 -7.13 -12.28
CA VAL A 11 10.38 -5.71 -12.43
C VAL A 11 11.45 -5.23 -11.47
N SER A 12 12.58 -4.78 -12.02
CA SER A 12 13.62 -4.07 -11.28
C SER A 12 13.67 -2.58 -11.62
N LYS A 13 14.53 -1.84 -10.96
CA LYS A 13 14.72 -0.41 -11.20
C LYS A 13 15.20 -0.11 -12.63
N ARG A 14 16.13 -0.92 -13.16
CA ARG A 14 16.78 -0.70 -14.47
C ARG A 14 16.26 -1.62 -15.55
N TRP A 15 15.86 -2.83 -15.19
CA TRP A 15 15.58 -3.91 -16.11
C TRP A 15 14.20 -4.50 -15.89
N LEU A 16 13.65 -5.03 -16.96
CA LEU A 16 12.49 -5.90 -16.93
C LEU A 16 12.93 -7.25 -17.49
N ASP A 17 12.75 -8.29 -16.71
CA ASP A 17 12.88 -9.67 -17.16
C ASP A 17 11.50 -10.19 -17.51
N ILE A 18 11.32 -10.62 -18.75
CA ILE A 18 10.02 -10.93 -19.32
C ILE A 18 10.08 -12.35 -19.91
N ALA A 19 9.11 -13.16 -19.52
CA ALA A 19 8.95 -14.49 -20.10
C ALA A 19 7.49 -14.71 -20.49
N TYR A 20 7.24 -15.57 -21.48
CA TYR A 20 5.90 -16.01 -21.81
C TYR A 20 5.69 -17.48 -21.48
N TYR A 21 4.43 -17.80 -21.20
CA TYR A 21 3.93 -19.15 -21.04
C TYR A 21 2.67 -19.33 -21.89
N ASP A 22 2.58 -20.45 -22.59
CA ASP A 22 1.49 -20.73 -23.52
C ASP A 22 0.44 -21.70 -22.94
N GLY A 23 0.57 -22.04 -21.67
CA GLY A 23 -0.31 -22.97 -20.96
C GLY A 23 0.06 -24.45 -21.17
N ILE A 24 1.10 -24.78 -21.95
CA ILE A 24 1.48 -26.16 -22.27
C ILE A 24 2.98 -26.39 -22.15
N THR A 25 3.81 -25.52 -22.74
CA THR A 25 5.25 -25.75 -22.91
C THR A 25 6.04 -25.14 -21.79
N VAL A 26 6.75 -25.95 -21.03
CA VAL A 26 7.68 -25.47 -19.98
C VAL A 26 9.06 -25.21 -20.62
N ASP A 27 9.16 -24.12 -21.37
CA ASP A 27 10.42 -23.69 -22.00
C ASP A 27 10.77 -22.25 -21.56
N TRP A 28 11.33 -22.15 -20.37
CA TRP A 28 11.69 -20.86 -19.75
C TRP A 28 12.92 -20.20 -20.39
N LYS A 29 13.77 -20.98 -21.10
CA LYS A 29 15.03 -20.47 -21.68
C LYS A 29 14.82 -19.73 -22.99
N HIS A 30 13.93 -20.21 -23.86
CA HIS A 30 13.73 -19.63 -25.20
C HIS A 30 12.66 -18.52 -25.22
N GLY A 31 11.82 -18.47 -24.20
CA GLY A 31 10.74 -17.50 -24.08
C GLY A 31 11.09 -16.22 -23.30
N HIS A 32 12.37 -16.03 -22.90
CA HIS A 32 12.79 -14.90 -22.06
C HIS A 32 13.41 -13.76 -22.89
N VAL A 33 13.17 -12.53 -22.42
CA VAL A 33 13.87 -11.33 -22.91
C VAL A 33 14.11 -10.37 -21.74
N ARG A 34 15.30 -9.75 -21.71
CA ARG A 34 15.61 -8.67 -20.78
C ARG A 34 15.66 -7.35 -21.54
N VAL A 35 14.94 -6.35 -21.03
CA VAL A 35 14.89 -5.00 -21.62
C VAL A 35 15.09 -3.93 -20.56
N ASP A 36 15.44 -2.71 -20.97
CA ASP A 36 15.48 -1.55 -20.08
C ASP A 36 14.07 -1.20 -19.54
N ASN A 37 13.97 -0.82 -18.29
CA ASN A 37 12.72 -0.31 -17.70
C ASN A 37 12.53 1.18 -18.06
N LYS A 38 12.34 1.47 -19.33
CA LYS A 38 12.11 2.81 -19.94
C LYS A 38 11.49 2.67 -21.33
N ASP A 39 11.08 3.78 -21.94
CA ASP A 39 10.38 3.79 -23.24
C ASP A 39 11.08 2.99 -24.34
N SER A 40 12.43 3.05 -24.41
CA SER A 40 13.18 2.27 -25.40
C SER A 40 13.04 0.76 -25.21
N GLY A 41 12.96 0.30 -23.95
CA GLY A 41 12.71 -1.11 -23.62
C GLY A 41 11.27 -1.52 -23.89
N PHE A 42 10.31 -0.62 -23.67
CA PHE A 42 8.90 -0.91 -23.97
C PHE A 42 8.67 -1.09 -25.48
N LEU A 43 9.35 -0.32 -26.32
CA LEU A 43 9.38 -0.55 -27.77
C LEU A 43 9.98 -1.92 -28.14
N GLN A 44 10.99 -2.37 -27.40
CA GLN A 44 11.57 -3.71 -27.60
C GLN A 44 10.58 -4.81 -27.19
N ILE A 45 9.77 -4.61 -26.15
CA ILE A 45 8.68 -5.54 -25.79
C ILE A 45 7.70 -5.68 -26.94
N GLY A 46 7.26 -4.58 -27.56
CA GLY A 46 6.39 -4.61 -28.74
C GLY A 46 6.97 -5.46 -29.88
N LYS A 47 8.24 -5.21 -30.26
CA LYS A 47 8.94 -5.99 -31.29
C LYS A 47 9.13 -7.46 -30.92
N TRP A 48 9.32 -7.76 -29.63
CA TRP A 48 9.44 -9.12 -29.15
C TRP A 48 8.10 -9.86 -29.22
N LEU A 49 6.97 -9.21 -28.87
CA LEU A 49 5.63 -9.75 -29.06
C LEU A 49 5.36 -10.08 -30.53
N ASP A 50 5.70 -9.18 -31.46
CA ASP A 50 5.57 -9.41 -32.90
C ASP A 50 6.40 -10.63 -33.35
N ARG A 51 7.65 -10.78 -32.86
CA ARG A 51 8.55 -11.89 -33.20
C ARG A 51 8.02 -13.24 -32.73
N ILE A 52 7.36 -13.32 -31.56
CA ILE A 52 6.75 -14.56 -31.06
C ILE A 52 5.34 -14.79 -31.63
N GLY A 53 4.90 -13.94 -32.58
CA GLY A 53 3.58 -14.05 -33.21
C GLY A 53 2.42 -13.78 -32.27
N ALA A 54 2.63 -12.97 -31.22
CA ALA A 54 1.63 -12.67 -30.22
C ALA A 54 0.74 -11.50 -30.65
N ASP A 55 -0.56 -11.71 -30.73
CA ASP A 55 -1.54 -10.64 -30.89
C ASP A 55 -1.75 -9.94 -29.54
N LYS A 56 -1.65 -8.60 -29.48
CA LYS A 56 -1.85 -7.80 -28.29
C LYS A 56 -3.21 -8.02 -27.62
N THR A 57 -4.22 -8.44 -28.37
CA THR A 57 -5.56 -8.79 -27.85
C THR A 57 -5.62 -10.17 -27.20
N CYS A 58 -4.63 -11.01 -27.49
CA CYS A 58 -4.51 -12.38 -26.99
C CYS A 58 -3.41 -12.55 -25.94
N VAL A 59 -2.78 -11.46 -25.50
CA VAL A 59 -1.78 -11.51 -24.43
C VAL A 59 -2.34 -11.01 -23.10
N LEU A 60 -1.90 -11.65 -22.02
CA LEU A 60 -2.24 -11.26 -20.66
C LEU A 60 -0.96 -11.08 -19.85
N PHE A 61 -0.71 -9.87 -19.39
CA PHE A 61 0.48 -9.58 -18.58
C PHE A 61 0.20 -9.79 -17.09
N CYS A 62 1.20 -10.28 -16.37
CA CYS A 62 1.24 -10.26 -14.92
C CYS A 62 2.62 -9.81 -14.45
N MET A 63 2.65 -9.02 -13.38
CA MET A 63 3.90 -8.56 -12.77
C MET A 63 3.80 -8.53 -11.26
N GLU A 64 4.94 -8.69 -10.60
CA GLU A 64 5.01 -8.53 -9.15
C GLU A 64 4.96 -7.05 -8.78
N TYR A 65 4.28 -6.73 -7.67
CA TYR A 65 4.18 -5.36 -7.20
C TYR A 65 5.49 -4.90 -6.53
N THR A 66 6.31 -4.18 -7.27
CA THR A 66 7.61 -3.63 -6.83
C THR A 66 7.55 -2.12 -6.53
N GLY A 67 6.36 -1.60 -6.26
CA GLY A 67 6.17 -0.18 -5.89
C GLY A 67 6.23 0.76 -7.10
N LEU A 68 7.23 1.66 -7.12
CA LEU A 68 7.33 2.69 -8.15
C LEU A 68 7.86 2.14 -9.49
N TYR A 69 8.66 1.10 -9.47
CA TYR A 69 9.37 0.61 -10.66
C TYR A 69 8.45 0.00 -11.74
N CYS A 70 7.26 -0.45 -11.35
CA CYS A 70 6.30 -1.00 -12.29
C CYS A 70 5.36 0.06 -12.94
N GLN A 71 5.50 1.36 -12.61
CA GLN A 71 4.54 2.37 -13.07
C GLN A 71 4.65 2.66 -14.56
N ASP A 72 5.87 2.86 -15.07
CA ASP A 72 6.09 3.23 -16.46
C ASP A 72 5.66 2.09 -17.38
N LEU A 73 5.98 0.84 -17.03
CA LEU A 73 5.48 -0.33 -17.75
C LEU A 73 3.93 -0.40 -17.74
N ARG A 74 3.29 -0.17 -16.58
CA ARG A 74 1.81 -0.17 -16.49
C ARG A 74 1.19 0.91 -17.36
N GLN A 75 1.80 2.11 -17.39
CA GLN A 75 1.35 3.20 -18.23
C GLN A 75 1.46 2.84 -19.71
N TRP A 76 2.54 2.18 -20.10
CA TRP A 76 2.72 1.68 -21.45
C TRP A 76 1.68 0.62 -21.80
N LEU A 77 1.43 -0.38 -20.92
CA LEU A 77 0.41 -1.42 -21.15
C LEU A 77 -0.98 -0.83 -21.33
N GLU A 78 -1.35 0.19 -20.52
CA GLU A 78 -2.64 0.88 -20.66
C GLU A 78 -2.76 1.66 -21.98
N ARG A 79 -1.67 2.30 -22.44
CA ARG A 79 -1.64 2.97 -23.74
C ARG A 79 -1.81 1.98 -24.91
N GLU A 80 -1.22 0.79 -24.78
CA GLU A 80 -1.33 -0.27 -25.79
C GLU A 80 -2.65 -1.07 -25.69
N GLY A 81 -3.50 -0.78 -24.70
CA GLY A 81 -4.75 -1.51 -24.49
C GLY A 81 -4.57 -2.94 -23.97
N ILE A 82 -3.39 -3.28 -23.44
CA ILE A 82 -3.05 -4.63 -22.99
C ILE A 82 -3.55 -4.84 -21.56
N ILE A 83 -4.26 -5.94 -21.33
CA ILE A 83 -4.75 -6.32 -20.00
C ILE A 83 -3.60 -6.85 -19.15
N TYR A 84 -3.55 -6.39 -17.88
CA TYR A 84 -2.54 -6.87 -16.95
C TYR A 84 -3.08 -7.10 -15.53
N GLY A 85 -2.40 -7.97 -14.80
CA GLY A 85 -2.61 -8.25 -13.38
C GLY A 85 -1.40 -7.88 -12.54
N MET A 86 -1.67 -7.44 -11.29
CA MET A 86 -0.64 -7.22 -10.28
C MET A 86 -0.72 -8.32 -9.23
N VAL A 87 0.42 -8.93 -8.92
CA VAL A 87 0.54 -9.93 -7.87
C VAL A 87 1.38 -9.41 -6.71
N SER A 88 0.97 -9.71 -5.47
CA SER A 88 1.78 -9.34 -4.32
C SER A 88 2.93 -10.33 -4.12
N PRO A 89 4.12 -9.89 -3.65
CA PRO A 89 5.26 -10.75 -3.33
C PRO A 89 4.90 -11.97 -2.47
N ARG A 90 4.00 -11.78 -1.51
CA ARG A 90 3.52 -12.86 -0.63
C ARG A 90 2.73 -13.95 -1.36
N LYS A 91 2.02 -13.60 -2.42
CA LYS A 91 1.29 -14.59 -3.23
C LYS A 91 2.25 -15.33 -4.14
N MET A 92 3.22 -14.62 -4.72
CA MET A 92 4.27 -15.26 -5.53
C MET A 92 5.10 -16.24 -4.70
N HIS A 93 5.52 -15.85 -3.50
CA HIS A 93 6.26 -16.74 -2.58
C HIS A 93 5.49 -18.01 -2.19
N ARG A 94 4.15 -18.00 -2.24
CA ARG A 94 3.29 -19.16 -1.93
C ARG A 94 2.82 -19.90 -3.16
N PHE A 95 3.17 -19.41 -4.32
CA PHE A 95 2.80 -20.02 -5.57
C PHE A 95 3.85 -21.09 -5.90
N GLU A 96 3.41 -22.33 -5.91
CA GLU A 96 4.17 -23.48 -6.37
C GLU A 96 3.67 -23.79 -7.78
N PRO A 97 4.50 -23.56 -8.81
CA PRO A 97 4.16 -23.93 -10.18
C PRO A 97 4.19 -25.46 -10.31
N ASP A 98 3.25 -26.00 -11.04
CA ASP A 98 3.28 -27.43 -11.41
C ASP A 98 4.21 -27.57 -12.63
N LEU A 99 5.45 -28.01 -12.36
CA LEU A 99 6.52 -28.13 -13.35
C LEU A 99 6.73 -29.59 -13.81
N GLY A 100 5.85 -30.53 -13.37
CA GLY A 100 5.97 -31.96 -13.69
C GLY A 100 7.13 -32.65 -12.99
N SER A 101 7.68 -33.69 -13.61
CA SER A 101 8.73 -34.56 -12.99
C SER A 101 10.07 -33.85 -12.71
N ASP A 102 10.31 -32.68 -13.29
CA ASP A 102 11.56 -31.91 -13.13
C ASP A 102 11.51 -30.87 -12.00
N GLU A 103 10.43 -30.88 -11.18
CA GLU A 103 10.17 -29.91 -10.11
C GLU A 103 11.35 -29.67 -9.16
N ARG A 104 12.06 -30.74 -8.76
CA ARG A 104 13.15 -30.62 -7.77
C ARG A 104 14.40 -29.91 -8.28
N ALA A 105 14.61 -29.86 -9.59
CA ALA A 105 15.76 -29.21 -10.20
C ALA A 105 15.49 -27.69 -10.36
N LEU A 106 14.25 -27.31 -10.68
CA LEU A 106 13.85 -25.93 -10.95
C LEU A 106 13.60 -25.10 -9.67
N ASP A 107 13.16 -25.72 -8.57
CA ASP A 107 13.00 -25.05 -7.28
C ASP A 107 14.31 -24.50 -6.67
N ARG A 108 15.46 -25.00 -7.13
CA ARG A 108 16.78 -24.55 -6.69
C ARG A 108 17.37 -23.41 -7.53
N ILE A 109 16.80 -23.16 -8.72
CA ILE A 109 17.30 -22.14 -9.64
C ILE A 109 16.56 -20.82 -9.33
N LYS A 110 17.25 -19.90 -8.70
CA LYS A 110 16.76 -18.55 -8.48
C LYS A 110 17.48 -17.60 -9.45
N THR A 111 16.87 -17.37 -10.60
CA THR A 111 17.30 -16.37 -11.59
C THR A 111 16.12 -15.50 -11.96
N ASP A 112 16.40 -14.27 -12.39
CA ASP A 112 15.37 -13.32 -12.82
C ASP A 112 14.52 -13.88 -13.98
N GLU A 113 15.14 -14.70 -14.84
CA GLU A 113 14.48 -15.44 -15.92
C GLU A 113 13.43 -16.40 -15.40
N MET A 114 13.81 -17.21 -14.41
CA MET A 114 12.89 -18.17 -13.79
C MET A 114 11.78 -17.46 -13.01
N ASP A 115 12.09 -16.37 -12.32
CA ASP A 115 11.08 -15.60 -11.58
C ASP A 115 10.06 -14.99 -12.54
N SER A 116 10.49 -14.45 -13.72
CA SER A 116 9.56 -13.95 -14.74
C SER A 116 8.68 -15.09 -15.33
N PHE A 117 9.24 -16.26 -15.55
CA PHE A 117 8.47 -17.43 -16.03
C PHE A 117 7.47 -17.93 -14.98
N ARG A 118 7.85 -18.01 -13.70
CA ARG A 118 6.91 -18.33 -12.59
C ARG A 118 5.74 -17.33 -12.52
N ILE A 119 6.00 -16.03 -12.79
CA ILE A 119 4.96 -15.03 -12.87
C ILE A 119 4.04 -15.29 -14.08
N ALA A 120 4.56 -15.75 -15.22
CA ALA A 120 3.76 -16.12 -16.38
C ALA A 120 2.84 -17.32 -16.09
N MET A 121 3.34 -18.35 -15.43
CA MET A 121 2.52 -19.49 -14.99
C MET A 121 1.44 -19.08 -13.97
N TYR A 122 1.77 -18.16 -13.05
CA TYR A 122 0.78 -17.57 -12.15
C TYR A 122 -0.31 -16.82 -12.91
N CYS A 123 0.09 -16.10 -13.98
CA CYS A 123 -0.82 -15.38 -14.86
C CYS A 123 -1.83 -16.32 -15.51
N GLU A 124 -1.38 -17.43 -16.06
CA GLU A 124 -2.22 -18.48 -16.65
C GLU A 124 -3.24 -19.01 -15.63
N LYS A 125 -2.77 -19.53 -14.51
CA LYS A 125 -3.60 -20.12 -13.45
C LYS A 125 -4.67 -19.15 -12.92
N HIS A 126 -4.43 -17.84 -12.99
CA HIS A 126 -5.32 -16.81 -12.49
C HIS A 126 -5.95 -15.96 -13.61
N SER A 127 -5.82 -16.36 -14.87
CA SER A 127 -6.21 -15.59 -16.06
C SER A 127 -7.67 -15.14 -16.02
N ARG A 128 -8.60 -16.02 -15.68
CA ARG A 128 -10.04 -15.68 -15.54
C ARG A 128 -10.29 -14.55 -14.56
N LYS A 129 -9.57 -14.57 -13.42
CA LYS A 129 -9.70 -13.55 -12.39
C LYS A 129 -9.07 -12.22 -12.84
N ILE A 130 -7.91 -12.26 -13.48
CA ILE A 130 -7.22 -11.06 -13.97
C ILE A 130 -8.09 -10.39 -15.05
N LYS A 131 -8.66 -11.15 -15.97
CA LYS A 131 -9.56 -10.63 -17.01
C LYS A 131 -10.85 -10.03 -16.46
N SER A 132 -11.43 -10.67 -15.44
CA SER A 132 -12.66 -10.15 -14.82
C SER A 132 -12.41 -8.91 -13.95
N GLN A 133 -11.24 -8.76 -13.42
CA GLN A 133 -10.80 -7.63 -12.57
C GLN A 133 -9.38 -7.21 -12.93
N PRO A 134 -9.17 -6.62 -14.12
CA PRO A 134 -7.84 -6.18 -14.53
C PRO A 134 -7.31 -5.11 -13.58
N SER A 135 -6.01 -5.13 -13.37
CA SER A 135 -5.34 -4.05 -12.65
C SER A 135 -5.37 -2.78 -13.48
N ARG A 136 -5.50 -1.64 -12.82
CA ARG A 136 -5.47 -0.33 -13.45
C ARG A 136 -4.46 0.55 -12.75
N LEU A 137 -3.87 1.46 -13.48
CA LEU A 137 -2.99 2.46 -12.91
C LEU A 137 -3.83 3.45 -12.09
N PRO A 138 -3.54 3.65 -10.79
CA PRO A 138 -4.19 4.70 -10.01
C PRO A 138 -3.91 6.07 -10.62
N ALA A 139 -4.84 7.02 -10.42
CA ALA A 139 -4.64 8.38 -10.90
C ALA A 139 -3.31 8.99 -10.40
N GLN A 140 -2.65 9.79 -11.24
CA GLN A 140 -1.33 10.37 -10.96
C GLN A 140 -1.27 11.11 -9.62
N ALA A 141 -2.39 11.71 -9.19
CA ALA A 141 -2.50 12.38 -7.91
C ALA A 141 -2.14 11.48 -6.72
N TYR A 142 -2.54 10.18 -6.74
CA TYR A 142 -2.21 9.26 -5.64
C TYR A 142 -0.71 8.98 -5.55
N PHE A 143 -0.01 8.93 -6.68
CA PHE A 143 1.45 8.75 -6.69
C PHE A 143 2.16 9.98 -6.15
N LYS A 144 1.74 11.18 -6.57
CA LYS A 144 2.27 12.46 -6.03
C LYS A 144 2.06 12.51 -4.52
N LEU A 145 0.84 12.29 -4.05
CA LEU A 145 0.51 12.30 -2.62
C LEU A 145 1.29 11.25 -1.83
N LYS A 146 1.47 10.04 -2.39
CA LYS A 146 2.25 8.97 -1.75
C LYS A 146 3.72 9.37 -1.57
N ARG A 147 4.33 10.06 -2.54
CA ARG A 147 5.70 10.58 -2.42
C ARG A 147 5.79 11.67 -1.38
N LEU A 148 4.87 12.63 -1.40
CA LEU A 148 4.84 13.74 -0.44
C LEU A 148 4.65 13.24 1.01
N ILE A 149 3.78 12.27 1.26
CA ILE A 149 3.65 11.64 2.59
C ILE A 149 4.96 10.97 3.02
N ALA A 150 5.64 10.26 2.12
CA ALA A 150 6.90 9.60 2.43
C ALA A 150 8.01 10.63 2.77
N GLU A 151 8.11 11.69 1.99
CA GLU A 151 9.04 12.80 2.21
C GLU A 151 8.76 13.51 3.54
N ARG A 152 7.49 13.87 3.80
CA ARG A 152 7.09 14.45 5.09
C ARG A 152 7.52 13.58 6.26
N ARG A 153 7.33 12.26 6.17
CA ARG A 153 7.72 11.31 7.22
C ARG A 153 9.22 11.30 7.45
N GLN A 154 10.01 11.41 6.40
CA GLN A 154 11.47 11.53 6.54
C GLN A 154 11.85 12.79 7.33
N TYR A 155 11.27 13.96 7.00
CA TYR A 155 11.53 15.19 7.74
C TYR A 155 11.10 15.11 9.21
N VAL A 156 9.95 14.49 9.48
CA VAL A 156 9.45 14.28 10.87
C VAL A 156 10.39 13.34 11.63
N ALA A 157 10.85 12.25 11.01
CA ALA A 157 11.77 11.29 11.63
C ALA A 157 13.13 11.96 11.95
N CYS A 158 13.69 12.72 10.99
CA CYS A 158 14.91 13.48 11.22
C CYS A 158 14.74 14.52 12.34
N SER A 159 13.60 15.22 12.38
CA SER A 159 13.30 16.18 13.44
C SER A 159 13.21 15.52 14.82
N ALA A 160 12.63 14.32 14.90
CA ALA A 160 12.55 13.54 16.14
C ALA A 160 13.94 13.11 16.63
N LEU A 161 14.83 12.70 15.70
CA LEU A 161 16.22 12.36 16.01
C LEU A 161 16.97 13.53 16.63
N TYR A 162 16.93 14.71 15.99
CA TYR A 162 17.60 15.92 16.52
C TYR A 162 16.96 16.38 17.84
N LYS A 163 15.65 16.22 18.01
CA LYS A 163 14.98 16.53 19.28
C LYS A 163 15.49 15.62 20.40
N GLY A 164 15.67 14.33 20.15
CA GLY A 164 16.29 13.41 21.11
C GLY A 164 17.70 13.84 21.49
N GLN A 165 18.56 14.10 20.49
CA GLN A 165 19.92 14.56 20.72
C GLN A 165 20.01 15.88 21.50
N LEU A 166 19.06 16.80 21.29
CA LEU A 166 19.01 18.05 22.07
C LEU A 166 18.49 17.86 23.49
N HIS A 167 17.68 16.83 23.72
CA HIS A 167 17.23 16.46 25.06
C HIS A 167 18.37 15.83 25.89
N ASP A 168 19.22 15.04 25.20
CA ASP A 168 20.34 14.31 25.82
C ASP A 168 21.64 15.12 25.84
N CYS A 169 21.57 16.46 25.56
CA CYS A 169 22.72 17.36 25.64
C CYS A 169 23.35 17.33 27.02
N CYS A 170 24.67 17.24 27.07
CA CYS A 170 25.46 17.23 28.30
C CYS A 170 26.48 18.40 28.34
N ALA A 171 27.22 18.52 29.45
CA ALA A 171 28.19 19.59 29.65
C ALA A 171 29.35 19.61 28.62
N TYR A 172 29.51 18.55 27.84
CA TYR A 172 30.53 18.45 26.79
C TYR A 172 30.02 18.89 25.40
N ASP A 173 28.72 19.16 25.24
CA ASP A 173 28.19 19.71 24.00
C ASP A 173 28.53 21.21 23.89
N SER A 174 29.20 21.59 22.80
CA SER A 174 29.50 23.01 22.56
C SER A 174 28.21 23.77 22.18
N ASP A 175 28.13 25.05 22.58
CA ASP A 175 27.03 25.95 22.21
C ASP A 175 26.81 26.00 20.69
N GLY A 176 27.90 25.95 19.92
CA GLY A 176 27.87 25.89 18.47
C GLY A 176 27.21 24.62 17.95
N SER A 177 27.41 23.46 18.60
CA SER A 177 26.75 22.20 18.24
C SER A 177 25.26 22.30 18.48
N VAL A 178 24.86 22.77 19.65
CA VAL A 178 23.44 22.95 20.02
C VAL A 178 22.73 23.92 19.06
N LYS A 179 23.41 25.04 18.71
CA LYS A 179 22.88 26.04 17.76
C LYS A 179 22.63 25.42 16.38
N ARG A 180 23.60 24.69 15.81
CA ARG A 180 23.46 24.03 14.51
C ARG A 180 22.30 23.02 14.51
N LYS A 181 22.18 22.18 15.56
CA LYS A 181 21.07 21.22 15.70
C LYS A 181 19.71 21.93 15.71
N LYS A 182 19.57 23.05 16.42
CA LYS A 182 18.34 23.87 16.45
C LYS A 182 18.01 24.48 15.08
N GLU A 183 19.01 24.94 14.33
CA GLU A 183 18.83 25.48 12.98
C GLU A 183 18.33 24.40 12.01
N VAL A 184 18.94 23.21 12.03
CA VAL A 184 18.47 22.06 11.24
C VAL A 184 17.02 21.71 11.59
N MET A 185 16.67 21.66 12.88
CA MET A 185 15.28 21.41 13.29
C MET A 185 14.28 22.47 12.78
N LYS A 186 14.71 23.74 12.76
CA LYS A 186 13.88 24.83 12.21
C LYS A 186 13.65 24.62 10.72
N SER A 187 14.69 24.27 9.96
CA SER A 187 14.60 23.96 8.53
C SER A 187 13.70 22.75 8.27
N LEU A 188 13.86 21.65 9.02
CA LEU A 188 13.02 20.46 8.89
C LEU A 188 11.53 20.76 9.13
N LYS A 189 11.23 21.58 10.15
CA LYS A 189 9.84 22.01 10.42
C LYS A 189 9.26 22.82 9.24
N MET A 190 10.07 23.69 8.63
CA MET A 190 9.65 24.44 7.44
C MET A 190 9.35 23.49 6.27
N HIS A 191 10.21 22.51 6.02
CA HIS A 191 10.00 21.53 4.95
C HIS A 191 8.76 20.68 5.18
N VAL A 192 8.47 20.29 6.44
CA VAL A 192 7.20 19.60 6.77
C VAL A 192 6.01 20.44 6.34
N ARG A 193 5.99 21.75 6.66
CA ARG A 193 4.88 22.65 6.26
C ARG A 193 4.77 22.80 4.75
N GLN A 194 5.89 23.01 4.05
CA GLN A 194 5.91 23.12 2.59
C GLN A 194 5.38 21.84 1.92
N THR A 195 5.77 20.67 2.43
CA THR A 195 5.26 19.39 1.94
C THR A 195 3.75 19.23 2.18
N GLU A 196 3.26 19.66 3.35
CA GLU A 196 1.82 19.66 3.65
C GLU A 196 1.04 20.63 2.74
N GLU A 197 1.58 21.81 2.45
CA GLU A 197 1.00 22.79 1.52
C GLU A 197 0.95 22.23 0.09
N GLU A 198 1.99 21.51 -0.33
CA GLU A 198 2.01 20.85 -1.63
C GLU A 198 0.99 19.70 -1.71
N MET A 199 0.86 18.91 -0.63
CA MET A 199 -0.20 17.89 -0.53
C MET A 199 -1.59 18.51 -0.69
N LEU A 200 -1.86 19.62 -0.03
CA LEU A 200 -3.14 20.33 -0.13
C LEU A 200 -3.40 20.86 -1.54
N ARG A 201 -2.37 21.35 -2.25
CA ARG A 201 -2.49 21.75 -3.67
C ARG A 201 -2.89 20.58 -4.54
N VAL A 202 -2.18 19.45 -4.45
CA VAL A 202 -2.52 18.24 -5.22
C VAL A 202 -3.94 17.74 -4.92
N ILE A 203 -4.38 17.83 -3.65
CA ILE A 203 -5.74 17.47 -3.24
C ILE A 203 -6.75 18.43 -3.87
N SER A 204 -6.47 19.74 -3.89
CA SER A 204 -7.39 20.77 -4.43
C SER A 204 -7.55 20.73 -5.95
N GLU A 205 -6.56 20.16 -6.67
CA GLU A 205 -6.61 19.97 -8.13
C GLU A 205 -7.57 18.86 -8.56
N ASN A 206 -8.12 18.07 -7.62
CA ASN A 206 -9.03 16.97 -7.92
C ASN A 206 -10.26 17.02 -7.01
N ASP A 207 -11.41 17.44 -7.56
CA ASP A 207 -12.65 17.63 -6.80
C ASP A 207 -13.12 16.41 -6.03
N ALA A 208 -12.96 15.20 -6.59
CA ALA A 208 -13.35 13.96 -5.93
C ALA A 208 -12.46 13.66 -4.72
N ILE A 209 -11.15 13.88 -4.84
CA ILE A 209 -10.18 13.72 -3.76
C ILE A 209 -10.43 14.79 -2.69
N LYS A 210 -10.61 16.05 -3.11
CA LYS A 210 -10.89 17.18 -2.21
C LYS A 210 -12.13 16.94 -1.37
N ARG A 211 -13.24 16.56 -2.00
CA ARG A 211 -14.49 16.23 -1.29
C ARG A 211 -14.29 15.15 -0.23
N SER A 212 -13.62 14.08 -0.59
CA SER A 212 -13.34 12.99 0.36
C SER A 212 -12.42 13.43 1.49
N PHE A 213 -11.41 14.25 1.18
CA PHE A 213 -10.49 14.82 2.16
C PHE A 213 -11.23 15.69 3.18
N ASP A 214 -12.08 16.61 2.72
CA ASP A 214 -12.86 17.52 3.57
C ASP A 214 -13.81 16.71 4.49
N LEU A 215 -14.46 15.66 3.95
CA LEU A 215 -15.29 14.75 4.72
C LEU A 215 -14.50 13.99 5.80
N LEU A 216 -13.31 13.51 5.48
CA LEU A 216 -12.46 12.80 6.46
C LEU A 216 -11.96 13.74 7.54
N CYS A 217 -11.52 14.95 7.19
CA CYS A 217 -11.03 15.96 8.13
C CYS A 217 -12.13 16.50 9.04
N SER A 218 -13.42 16.31 8.72
CA SER A 218 -14.53 16.64 9.62
C SER A 218 -14.59 15.74 10.86
N ILE A 219 -13.90 14.59 10.84
CA ILE A 219 -13.88 13.64 11.96
C ILE A 219 -12.85 14.13 12.99
N THR A 220 -13.26 14.26 14.24
CA THR A 220 -12.39 14.64 15.35
C THR A 220 -11.12 13.78 15.38
N GLY A 221 -9.96 14.43 15.31
CA GLY A 221 -8.64 13.81 15.32
C GLY A 221 -8.10 13.34 13.97
N VAL A 222 -8.89 13.29 12.92
CA VAL A 222 -8.42 12.97 11.57
C VAL A 222 -7.89 14.23 10.90
N GLY A 223 -6.56 14.30 10.73
CA GLY A 223 -5.87 15.41 10.06
C GLY A 223 -5.37 15.03 8.67
N ILE A 224 -4.62 15.97 8.07
CA ILE A 224 -4.10 15.87 6.69
C ILE A 224 -3.42 14.52 6.39
N VAL A 225 -2.58 14.01 7.30
CA VAL A 225 -1.81 12.79 7.05
C VAL A 225 -2.72 11.57 6.95
N VAL A 226 -3.60 11.38 7.95
CA VAL A 226 -4.48 10.21 8.00
C VAL A 226 -5.55 10.25 6.91
N ALA A 227 -6.10 11.42 6.63
CA ALA A 227 -7.06 11.61 5.54
C ALA A 227 -6.42 11.26 4.19
N THR A 228 -5.27 11.87 3.89
CA THR A 228 -4.55 11.63 2.62
C THR A 228 -4.09 10.18 2.49
N GLU A 229 -3.53 9.59 3.53
CA GLU A 229 -3.11 8.19 3.50
C GLU A 229 -4.28 7.24 3.27
N THR A 230 -5.42 7.48 3.93
CA THR A 230 -6.62 6.66 3.71
C THR A 230 -7.11 6.77 2.26
N ILE A 231 -7.13 7.97 1.69
CA ILE A 231 -7.48 8.19 0.29
C ILE A 231 -6.55 7.41 -0.64
N ILE A 232 -5.24 7.47 -0.42
CA ILE A 232 -4.25 6.72 -1.21
C ILE A 232 -4.46 5.21 -1.10
N LEU A 233 -4.56 4.69 0.13
CA LEU A 233 -4.65 3.24 0.38
C LEU A 233 -5.97 2.63 -0.10
N THR A 234 -7.02 3.42 -0.21
CA THR A 234 -8.34 2.98 -0.68
C THR A 234 -8.61 3.37 -2.13
N GLU A 235 -7.68 4.09 -2.78
CA GLU A 235 -7.89 4.73 -4.08
C GLU A 235 -9.20 5.54 -4.07
N ASN A 236 -9.31 6.44 -3.11
CA ASN A 236 -10.51 7.22 -2.84
C ASN A 236 -11.75 6.35 -2.63
N PHE A 237 -11.62 5.29 -1.85
CA PHE A 237 -12.68 4.32 -1.49
C PHE A 237 -13.26 3.54 -2.68
N THR A 238 -12.53 3.43 -3.78
CA THR A 238 -12.89 2.60 -4.94
C THR A 238 -12.30 1.19 -4.85
N ALA A 239 -11.03 1.06 -4.49
CA ALA A 239 -10.36 -0.24 -4.36
C ALA A 239 -10.72 -0.96 -3.04
N ILE A 240 -10.92 -0.22 -1.95
CA ILE A 240 -11.34 -0.75 -0.65
C ILE A 240 -12.59 0.02 -0.19
N THR A 241 -13.76 -0.56 -0.41
CA THR A 241 -15.06 0.02 -0.06
C THR A 241 -15.59 -0.44 1.31
N ASN A 242 -15.01 -1.51 1.87
CA ASN A 242 -15.46 -2.11 3.12
C ASN A 242 -14.50 -1.79 4.28
N PRO A 243 -14.99 -1.19 5.40
CA PRO A 243 -14.15 -0.81 6.53
C PRO A 243 -13.46 -1.99 7.22
N ARG A 244 -14.07 -3.19 7.24
CA ARG A 244 -13.42 -4.39 7.80
C ARG A 244 -12.24 -4.84 6.94
N ARG A 245 -12.39 -4.74 5.61
CA ARG A 245 -11.32 -5.06 4.66
C ARG A 245 -10.15 -4.07 4.81
N TYR A 246 -10.44 -2.78 5.00
CA TYR A 246 -9.43 -1.78 5.32
C TYR A 246 -8.75 -2.07 6.67
N ALA A 247 -9.52 -2.42 7.72
CA ALA A 247 -8.97 -2.80 9.01
C ALA A 247 -8.02 -4.02 8.95
N CYS A 248 -8.34 -5.01 8.12
CA CYS A 248 -7.44 -6.13 7.84
C CYS A 248 -6.17 -5.67 7.12
N TYR A 249 -6.32 -4.79 6.12
CA TYR A 249 -5.21 -4.27 5.31
C TYR A 249 -4.20 -3.47 6.16
N VAL A 250 -4.68 -2.59 7.02
CA VAL A 250 -3.83 -1.81 7.94
C VAL A 250 -3.41 -2.58 9.20
N GLY A 251 -3.91 -3.80 9.38
CA GLY A 251 -3.48 -4.68 10.47
C GLY A 251 -4.05 -4.32 11.85
N ILE A 252 -5.26 -3.72 11.93
CA ILE A 252 -5.98 -3.48 13.18
C ILE A 252 -7.08 -4.51 13.45
N ALA A 253 -7.47 -5.31 12.46
CA ALA A 253 -8.41 -6.40 12.66
C ALA A 253 -7.75 -7.53 13.46
N PRO A 254 -8.40 -8.02 14.55
CA PRO A 254 -7.90 -9.18 15.28
C PRO A 254 -8.05 -10.44 14.41
N ALA A 255 -7.00 -11.26 14.37
CA ALA A 255 -7.01 -12.57 13.74
C ALA A 255 -7.02 -13.65 14.81
N ARG A 256 -7.92 -14.63 14.69
CA ARG A 256 -7.87 -15.87 15.48
C ARG A 256 -6.81 -16.79 14.89
N LYS A 257 -5.99 -17.36 15.77
CA LYS A 257 -5.15 -18.52 15.43
C LYS A 257 -5.73 -19.70 16.19
N GLU A 258 -6.46 -20.52 15.49
CA GLU A 258 -6.95 -21.81 16.00
C GLU A 258 -6.43 -22.89 15.02
N SER A 259 -5.77 -23.91 15.54
CA SER A 259 -5.33 -25.06 14.76
C SER A 259 -5.53 -26.30 15.64
N GLY A 260 -6.54 -27.10 15.30
CA GLY A 260 -6.91 -28.31 16.03
C GLY A 260 -7.28 -28.04 17.50
N ASP A 261 -7.32 -29.10 18.31
CA ASP A 261 -7.66 -29.02 19.72
C ASP A 261 -6.52 -28.49 20.60
N SER A 262 -5.29 -28.43 20.10
CA SER A 262 -4.08 -28.13 20.88
C SER A 262 -3.64 -26.67 20.86
N VAL A 263 -4.11 -25.84 19.90
CA VAL A 263 -3.70 -24.42 19.78
C VAL A 263 -4.89 -23.51 19.97
N ARG A 264 -5.19 -23.13 21.21
CA ARG A 264 -6.13 -22.06 21.54
C ARG A 264 -5.38 -20.73 21.68
N GLY A 265 -4.91 -20.19 20.56
CA GLY A 265 -4.27 -18.88 20.51
C GLY A 265 -5.32 -17.78 20.69
N GLY A 266 -5.11 -16.82 21.60
CA GLY A 266 -5.95 -15.65 21.77
C GLY A 266 -6.00 -14.78 20.51
N ASN A 267 -6.97 -13.87 20.42
CA ASN A 267 -7.10 -12.92 19.33
C ASN A 267 -5.91 -11.95 19.32
N HIS A 268 -5.05 -12.04 18.30
CA HIS A 268 -3.92 -11.15 18.13
C HIS A 268 -4.08 -10.28 16.88
N VAL A 269 -3.64 -9.03 16.98
CA VAL A 269 -3.61 -8.12 15.82
C VAL A 269 -2.45 -8.50 14.92
N SER A 270 -2.70 -8.58 13.62
CA SER A 270 -1.67 -8.93 12.63
C SER A 270 -0.48 -7.96 12.68
N ARG A 271 0.75 -8.50 12.69
CA ARG A 271 1.99 -7.73 12.47
C ARG A 271 2.26 -7.50 10.98
N LYS A 272 1.50 -8.12 10.08
CA LYS A 272 1.71 -8.13 8.62
C LYS A 272 0.93 -7.03 7.88
N GLY A 273 0.23 -6.13 8.58
CA GLY A 273 -0.52 -5.03 7.96
C GLY A 273 0.36 -3.84 7.57
N PHE A 274 -0.24 -2.82 6.97
CA PHE A 274 0.43 -1.57 6.66
C PHE A 274 0.70 -0.79 7.96
N THR A 275 1.89 -1.01 8.53
CA THR A 275 2.27 -0.61 9.89
C THR A 275 2.20 0.88 10.12
N GLN A 276 2.47 1.69 9.08
CA GLN A 276 2.46 3.15 9.20
C GLN A 276 1.04 3.69 9.43
N ALA A 277 0.05 3.29 8.62
CA ALA A 277 -1.35 3.69 8.85
C ALA A 277 -1.86 3.21 10.21
N LYS A 278 -1.42 2.04 10.66
CA LYS A 278 -1.74 1.54 12.01
C LYS A 278 -1.17 2.44 13.11
N ALA A 279 0.05 2.96 12.93
CA ALA A 279 0.69 3.89 13.85
C ALA A 279 -0.03 5.24 13.87
N ASP A 280 -0.33 5.79 12.69
CA ASP A 280 -1.05 7.06 12.54
C ASP A 280 -2.46 6.97 13.17
N LEU A 281 -3.19 5.86 12.96
CA LEU A 281 -4.47 5.60 13.64
C LEU A 281 -4.32 5.49 15.16
N SER A 282 -3.15 5.08 15.69
CA SER A 282 -2.90 5.09 17.13
C SER A 282 -2.83 6.51 17.68
N VAL A 283 -2.12 7.39 16.97
CA VAL A 283 -2.01 8.81 17.34
C VAL A 283 -3.39 9.48 17.32
N VAL A 284 -4.17 9.25 16.24
CA VAL A 284 -5.56 9.75 16.15
C VAL A 284 -6.42 9.24 17.29
N SER A 285 -6.30 7.95 17.65
CA SER A 285 -7.07 7.36 18.75
C SER A 285 -6.77 8.00 20.11
N LEU A 286 -5.49 8.27 20.38
CA LEU A 286 -5.07 8.97 21.59
C LEU A 286 -5.61 10.42 21.62
N HIS A 287 -5.59 11.10 20.48
CA HIS A 287 -6.18 12.44 20.36
C HIS A 287 -7.70 12.42 20.61
N CYS A 288 -8.41 11.44 20.01
CA CYS A 288 -9.85 11.28 20.21
C CYS A 288 -10.23 10.98 21.68
N ILE A 289 -9.43 10.19 22.41
CA ILE A 289 -9.69 9.94 23.85
C ILE A 289 -9.71 11.25 24.64
N ASN A 290 -8.94 12.25 24.26
CA ASN A 290 -8.86 13.54 24.94
C ASN A 290 -9.90 14.56 24.45
N ARG A 291 -10.38 14.46 23.19
CA ARG A 291 -11.18 15.49 22.54
C ARG A 291 -12.61 15.08 22.19
N ASP A 292 -12.89 13.78 22.05
CA ASP A 292 -14.21 13.25 21.69
C ASP A 292 -14.88 12.66 22.94
N PRO A 293 -15.97 13.27 23.43
CA PRO A 293 -16.65 12.80 24.64
C PRO A 293 -17.12 11.34 24.56
N ASN A 294 -17.60 10.90 23.41
CA ASN A 294 -18.09 9.54 23.20
C ASN A 294 -16.94 8.51 23.22
N ILE A 295 -15.80 8.83 22.62
CA ILE A 295 -14.61 7.98 22.67
C ILE A 295 -14.01 7.96 24.07
N LYS A 296 -13.98 9.09 24.77
CA LYS A 296 -13.54 9.18 26.18
C LYS A 296 -14.41 8.32 27.10
N ALA A 297 -15.73 8.44 26.98
CA ALA A 297 -16.66 7.62 27.77
C ALA A 297 -16.49 6.13 27.49
N TYR A 298 -16.31 5.75 26.19
CA TYR A 298 -16.01 4.37 25.82
C TYR A 298 -14.70 3.87 26.43
N TRP A 299 -13.64 4.67 26.39
CA TRP A 299 -12.33 4.35 26.97
C TRP A 299 -12.46 4.09 28.48
N LEU A 300 -13.07 5.02 29.23
CA LEU A 300 -13.24 4.93 30.67
C LEU A 300 -14.05 3.69 31.06
N ARG A 301 -15.18 3.46 30.40
CA ARG A 301 -16.02 2.28 30.64
C ARG A 301 -15.22 0.98 30.41
N LYS A 302 -14.50 0.86 29.32
CA LYS A 302 -13.71 -0.35 29.02
C LYS A 302 -12.53 -0.55 29.99
N LYS A 303 -11.96 0.53 30.48
CA LYS A 303 -10.96 0.49 31.55
C LYS A 303 -11.55 -0.02 32.86
N ALA A 304 -12.75 0.46 33.26
CA ALA A 304 -13.47 -0.02 34.43
C ALA A 304 -13.85 -1.51 34.33
N GLU A 305 -14.12 -2.01 33.09
CA GLU A 305 -14.33 -3.44 32.84
C GLU A 305 -13.01 -4.28 32.89
N GLY A 306 -11.89 -3.70 33.31
CA GLY A 306 -10.59 -4.39 33.45
C GLY A 306 -9.90 -4.69 32.09
N LYS A 307 -10.32 -4.12 30.96
CA LYS A 307 -9.70 -4.38 29.66
C LYS A 307 -8.34 -3.70 29.53
N HIS A 308 -7.37 -4.42 28.95
CA HIS A 308 -6.04 -3.88 28.71
C HIS A 308 -6.09 -2.68 27.73
N GLY A 309 -5.35 -1.60 28.02
CA GLY A 309 -5.36 -0.35 27.27
C GLY A 309 -5.09 -0.52 25.75
N GLY A 310 -4.18 -1.41 25.38
CA GLY A 310 -3.90 -1.71 23.96
C GLY A 310 -5.08 -2.33 23.21
N VAL A 311 -5.89 -3.15 23.89
CA VAL A 311 -7.12 -3.75 23.31
C VAL A 311 -8.17 -2.65 23.09
N ILE A 312 -8.35 -1.76 24.08
CA ILE A 312 -9.29 -0.65 23.98
C ILE A 312 -8.87 0.32 22.86
N LEU A 313 -7.59 0.68 22.82
CA LEU A 313 -7.03 1.55 21.77
C LEU A 313 -7.27 0.96 20.38
N ASN A 314 -7.07 -0.35 20.23
CA ASN A 314 -7.31 -1.02 18.94
C ASN A 314 -8.79 -1.02 18.55
N ALA A 315 -9.71 -1.16 19.50
CA ALA A 315 -11.15 -1.01 19.26
C ALA A 315 -11.52 0.42 18.84
N ILE A 316 -10.87 1.44 19.43
CA ILE A 316 -11.07 2.85 19.07
C ILE A 316 -10.58 3.11 17.64
N LYS A 317 -9.42 2.57 17.22
CA LYS A 317 -8.96 2.65 15.82
C LYS A 317 -10.02 2.17 14.86
N PHE A 318 -10.63 1.03 15.15
CA PHE A 318 -11.69 0.50 14.30
C PHE A 318 -12.96 1.37 14.30
N LYS A 319 -13.33 1.98 15.43
CA LYS A 319 -14.43 2.96 15.48
C LYS A 319 -14.14 4.18 14.59
N ILE A 320 -12.90 4.68 14.59
CA ILE A 320 -12.50 5.79 13.72
C ILE A 320 -12.59 5.37 12.23
N VAL A 321 -12.09 4.17 11.89
CA VAL A 321 -12.24 3.62 10.53
C VAL A 321 -13.71 3.53 10.13
N LEU A 322 -14.60 3.06 10.99
CA LEU A 322 -16.04 3.03 10.72
C LEU A 322 -16.60 4.42 10.43
N ARG A 323 -16.20 5.45 11.20
CA ARG A 323 -16.60 6.85 10.98
C ARG A 323 -16.10 7.34 9.61
N MET A 324 -14.84 7.08 9.25
CA MET A 324 -14.25 7.46 7.96
C MET A 324 -15.06 6.89 6.78
N PHE A 325 -15.37 5.60 6.80
CA PHE A 325 -16.18 4.98 5.76
C PHE A 325 -17.65 5.44 5.78
N ALA A 326 -18.19 5.81 6.95
CA ALA A 326 -19.55 6.31 7.09
C ALA A 326 -19.73 7.71 6.49
N VAL A 327 -18.80 8.65 6.71
CA VAL A 327 -18.88 10.00 6.12
C VAL A 327 -18.76 9.95 4.60
N ILE A 328 -17.88 9.10 4.07
CA ILE A 328 -17.73 8.89 2.63
C ILE A 328 -18.99 8.28 2.03
N ARG A 329 -19.57 7.25 2.64
CA ARG A 329 -20.80 6.61 2.13
C ARG A 329 -22.00 7.56 2.15
N ARG A 330 -22.11 8.39 3.20
CA ARG A 330 -23.22 9.33 3.36
C ARG A 330 -23.02 10.64 2.61
N GLN A 331 -21.80 10.93 2.17
CA GLN A 331 -21.41 12.22 1.55
C GLN A 331 -21.82 13.44 2.41
N LYS A 332 -21.72 13.28 3.74
CA LYS A 332 -22.03 14.32 4.74
C LYS A 332 -20.92 14.36 5.79
N PRO A 333 -20.54 15.55 6.26
CA PRO A 333 -19.56 15.72 7.34
C PRO A 333 -19.94 14.92 8.60
N PHE A 334 -18.95 14.63 9.41
CA PHE A 334 -19.15 14.00 10.70
C PHE A 334 -19.83 14.99 11.65
N VAL A 335 -20.88 14.54 12.33
CA VAL A 335 -21.56 15.28 13.39
C VAL A 335 -21.39 14.52 14.68
N GLU A 336 -20.85 15.17 15.70
CA GLU A 336 -20.82 14.60 17.06
C GLU A 336 -22.24 14.54 17.61
N ILE A 337 -22.72 13.33 17.85
CA ILE A 337 -23.99 13.13 18.53
C ILE A 337 -23.67 13.05 20.02
N ASP A 338 -24.15 14.01 20.81
CA ASP A 338 -24.00 14.03 22.25
C ASP A 338 -24.94 12.97 22.89
N SER A 339 -24.56 11.69 22.72
CA SER A 339 -25.38 10.55 23.18
C SER A 339 -25.33 10.34 24.68
N TYR A 340 -24.59 11.16 25.43
CA TYR A 340 -24.40 11.06 26.89
C TYR A 340 -24.88 12.30 27.65
N ARG A 341 -25.51 13.26 26.98
CA ARG A 341 -26.30 14.29 27.70
C ARG A 341 -27.71 13.74 27.96
N LYS A 342 -27.84 12.94 28.97
CA LYS A 342 -29.07 12.69 29.71
C LYS A 342 -28.77 12.79 31.22
#